data_34ee7358e8c4f850e4feb5ab48cbb4b0
#
_entry.id   34ee7358e8c4f850e4feb5ab48cbb4b0
#
_cell.length_a   1.000
_cell.length_b   1.000
_cell.length_c   1.000
_cell.angle_alpha   90.00
_cell.angle_beta   90.00
_cell.angle_gamma   90.00
#
_symmetry.space_group_name_H-M   'P 1'
#
loop_
_entity.id
_entity.type
_entity.pdbx_description
1 polymer ?
#
loop_
_entity_poly.entity_id
_entity_poly.type
_entity_poly.pdbx_seq_one_letter_code
_entity_poly.pdbx_strand_id
1 'polypeptide(L)'
;MLLSKGTSLVLGLSILLLGLSGCAQTPTISQTDREAYLQQFIGQSSQYIDRNLDLKRLGYQQISEPELSSQQLSYVVERPVTVPLPIAQFPAAGTGTVPVPVTVSPASGYDVNLQCKITFLLKDNIATSVSLSCRTC
;
A
#
# COMPACT_ATOMS: atom_id res chain seq x y z
N MET A 1 50.31 23.54 42.81
CA MET A 1 49.59 22.73 43.80
C MET A 1 48.32 22.15 43.17
N LEU A 2 48.29 20.81 43.25
CA LEU A 2 47.09 19.95 43.15
C LEU A 2 46.45 19.85 41.79
N LEU A 3 46.73 18.80 41.02
CA LEU A 3 46.26 17.41 41.14
C LEU A 3 44.75 17.33 41.14
N SER A 4 44.15 16.75 40.11
CA SER A 4 43.50 15.48 40.35
C SER A 4 42.69 15.07 39.12
N LYS A 5 43.05 13.97 38.53
CA LYS A 5 42.19 12.80 38.39
C LYS A 5 40.90 13.01 37.61
N GLY A 6 40.93 12.59 36.41
CA GLY A 6 39.75 12.29 35.61
C GLY A 6 40.03 11.10 34.70
N THR A 7 40.46 10.03 35.34
CA THR A 7 40.56 8.69 34.75
C THR A 7 39.16 8.10 34.60
N SER A 8 38.91 7.40 33.53
CA SER A 8 37.87 6.37 33.42
C SER A 8 36.47 6.83 33.13
N LEU A 9 36.18 6.98 31.88
CA LEU A 9 34.84 6.58 31.39
C LEU A 9 34.91 6.28 29.88
N VAL A 10 35.89 5.47 29.52
CA VAL A 10 35.97 4.87 28.15
C VAL A 10 35.62 3.39 28.27
N LEU A 11 34.55 3.09 28.95
CA LEU A 11 34.04 1.72 29.02
C LEU A 11 32.52 1.76 29.00
N GLY A 12 31.92 1.75 27.83
CA GLY A 12 30.47 1.70 27.77
C GLY A 12 29.85 1.86 26.38
N LEU A 13 30.64 1.99 25.33
CA LEU A 13 30.06 2.20 23.99
C LEU A 13 30.40 1.06 23.02
N SER A 14 30.32 -0.15 23.51
CA SER A 14 30.61 -1.33 22.67
C SER A 14 29.56 -2.43 22.76
N ILE A 15 28.30 -2.14 22.87
CA ILE A 15 27.27 -3.19 22.76
C ILE A 15 25.98 -2.49 22.35
N LEU A 16 25.78 -2.22 21.09
CA LEU A 16 24.43 -2.16 20.52
C LEU A 16 24.46 -2.11 18.99
N LEU A 17 25.21 -3.03 18.40
CA LEU A 17 25.08 -3.36 16.97
C LEU A 17 24.44 -4.73 16.83
N LEU A 18 23.31 -4.94 17.49
CA LEU A 18 22.47 -6.11 17.27
C LEU A 18 21.33 -5.76 16.31
N GLY A 19 21.54 -6.12 15.06
CA GLY A 19 20.57 -6.80 14.25
C GLY A 19 19.21 -6.16 14.09
N LEU A 20 19.08 -5.09 13.27
CA LEU A 20 17.84 -4.85 12.55
C LEU A 20 17.95 -5.54 11.19
N SER A 21 17.84 -6.85 11.18
CA SER A 21 17.39 -7.58 10.00
C SER A 21 15.89 -7.35 9.88
N GLY A 22 15.50 -6.14 9.47
CA GLY A 22 14.15 -5.82 9.10
C GLY A 22 13.83 -6.60 7.82
N CYS A 23 12.96 -7.59 7.91
CA CYS A 23 12.29 -8.13 6.74
C CYS A 23 11.66 -6.95 6.00
N ALA A 24 12.18 -6.65 4.81
CA ALA A 24 11.56 -5.73 3.89
C ALA A 24 10.28 -6.40 3.36
N GLN A 25 9.23 -6.35 4.16
CA GLN A 25 7.88 -6.57 3.66
C GLN A 25 7.56 -5.35 2.81
N THR A 26 7.37 -5.54 1.52
CA THR A 26 6.77 -4.53 0.66
C THR A 26 5.43 -4.14 1.31
N PRO A 27 5.28 -2.89 1.77
CA PRO A 27 4.06 -2.51 2.47
C PRO A 27 2.91 -2.57 1.48
N THR A 28 2.08 -3.58 1.59
CA THR A 28 0.78 -3.58 0.92
C THR A 28 -0.05 -2.51 1.63
N ILE A 29 -0.16 -1.35 1.01
CA ILE A 29 -0.92 -0.23 1.57
C ILE A 29 -2.36 -0.68 1.80
N SER A 30 -2.83 -0.61 3.02
CA SER A 30 -4.19 -0.99 3.39
C SER A 30 -5.22 -0.04 2.76
N GLN A 31 -6.48 -0.46 2.67
CA GLN A 31 -7.55 0.41 2.19
C GLN A 31 -7.69 1.65 3.08
N THR A 32 -7.60 1.47 4.38
CA THR A 32 -7.66 2.56 5.37
C THR A 32 -6.56 3.59 5.16
N ASP A 33 -5.32 3.15 4.87
CA ASP A 33 -4.21 4.06 4.63
C ASP A 33 -4.39 4.87 3.33
N ARG A 34 -4.98 4.25 2.30
CA ARG A 34 -5.32 4.94 1.06
C ARG A 34 -6.37 6.01 1.27
N GLU A 35 -7.43 5.69 1.99
CA GLU A 35 -8.49 6.64 2.34
C GLU A 35 -7.92 7.78 3.18
N ALA A 36 -7.11 7.48 4.20
CA ALA A 36 -6.46 8.49 5.03
C ALA A 36 -5.55 9.42 4.22
N TYR A 37 -4.80 8.89 3.25
CA TYR A 37 -3.99 9.70 2.35
C TYR A 37 -4.84 10.62 1.48
N LEU A 38 -5.93 10.12 0.90
CA LEU A 38 -6.82 10.93 0.06
C LEU A 38 -7.53 12.03 0.86
N GLN A 39 -7.88 11.75 2.12
CA GLN A 39 -8.51 12.72 3.03
C GLN A 39 -7.63 13.96 3.30
N GLN A 40 -6.31 13.84 3.19
CA GLN A 40 -5.38 14.97 3.37
C GLN A 40 -5.56 16.08 2.33
N PHE A 41 -6.19 15.77 1.20
CA PHE A 41 -6.44 16.73 0.13
C PHE A 41 -7.77 17.47 0.28
N ILE A 42 -8.58 17.14 1.27
CA ILE A 42 -9.80 17.90 1.57
C ILE A 42 -9.41 19.31 2.04
N GLY A 43 -10.08 20.31 1.50
CA GLY A 43 -9.75 21.72 1.73
C GLY A 43 -8.67 22.28 0.81
N GLN A 44 -8.11 21.48 -0.08
CA GLN A 44 -7.13 21.92 -1.08
C GLN A 44 -7.79 22.23 -2.42
N SER A 45 -7.14 23.10 -3.22
CA SER A 45 -7.62 23.42 -4.56
C SER A 45 -7.38 22.28 -5.54
N SER A 46 -8.19 22.21 -6.60
CA SER A 46 -8.03 21.19 -7.65
C SER A 46 -6.62 21.19 -8.25
N GLN A 47 -6.03 22.34 -8.46
CA GLN A 47 -4.66 22.47 -8.99
C GLN A 47 -3.60 21.98 -8.00
N TYR A 48 -3.81 22.16 -6.71
CA TYR A 48 -2.92 21.63 -5.69
C TYR A 48 -2.99 20.11 -5.68
N ILE A 49 -4.20 19.55 -5.74
CA ILE A 49 -4.43 18.10 -5.79
C ILE A 49 -3.74 17.49 -7.01
N ASP A 50 -3.95 18.05 -8.18
CA ASP A 50 -3.39 17.53 -9.42
C ASP A 50 -1.84 17.49 -9.43
N ARG A 51 -1.21 18.46 -8.77
CA ARG A 51 0.26 18.51 -8.68
C ARG A 51 0.88 17.66 -7.60
N ASN A 52 0.14 17.35 -6.53
CA ASN A 52 0.68 16.73 -5.33
C ASN A 52 0.11 15.33 -5.05
N LEU A 53 -0.93 14.91 -5.77
CA LEU A 53 -1.51 13.60 -5.61
C LEU A 53 -0.59 12.53 -6.22
N ASP A 54 0.04 11.74 -5.36
CA ASP A 54 0.89 10.61 -5.78
C ASP A 54 0.10 9.30 -5.79
N LEU A 55 -0.45 8.99 -6.95
CA LEU A 55 -1.21 7.76 -7.17
C LEU A 55 -0.34 6.51 -7.10
N LYS A 56 0.94 6.61 -7.47
CA LYS A 56 1.88 5.50 -7.42
C LYS A 56 2.16 5.06 -5.99
N ARG A 57 2.24 6.02 -5.07
CA ARG A 57 2.36 5.74 -3.63
C ARG A 57 1.21 4.89 -3.11
N LEU A 58 0.03 5.05 -3.69
CA LEU A 58 -1.17 4.26 -3.34
C LEU A 58 -1.24 2.90 -4.05
N GLY A 59 -0.26 2.57 -4.88
CA GLY A 59 -0.25 1.35 -5.68
C GLY A 59 -1.16 1.42 -6.90
N TYR A 60 -1.54 2.64 -7.34
CA TYR A 60 -2.34 2.84 -8.52
C TYR A 60 -1.51 3.28 -9.72
N GLN A 61 -1.96 2.89 -10.90
CA GLN A 61 -1.49 3.40 -12.17
C GLN A 61 -2.60 4.26 -12.79
N GLN A 62 -2.28 5.47 -13.16
CA GLN A 62 -3.22 6.34 -13.86
C GLN A 62 -3.34 5.87 -15.31
N ILE A 63 -4.58 5.67 -15.78
CA ILE A 63 -4.86 5.15 -17.12
C ILE A 63 -5.47 6.18 -18.06
N SER A 64 -5.89 7.34 -17.54
CA SER A 64 -6.41 8.44 -18.33
C SER A 64 -6.03 9.78 -17.73
N GLU A 65 -6.11 10.84 -18.54
CA GLU A 65 -6.00 12.21 -18.02
C GLU A 65 -7.08 12.47 -16.96
N PRO A 66 -6.77 13.28 -15.93
CA PRO A 66 -7.76 13.65 -14.93
C PRO A 66 -8.90 14.46 -15.54
N GLU A 67 -10.12 14.14 -15.16
CA GLU A 67 -11.31 14.87 -15.57
C GLU A 67 -11.62 15.97 -14.56
N LEU A 68 -11.43 17.22 -14.95
CA LEU A 68 -11.77 18.37 -14.14
C LEU A 68 -13.04 19.04 -14.64
N SER A 69 -14.01 19.20 -13.76
CA SER A 69 -15.21 20.01 -13.95
C SER A 69 -15.33 21.07 -12.86
N SER A 70 -16.34 21.92 -12.94
CA SER A 70 -16.62 22.92 -11.90
C SER A 70 -16.99 22.32 -10.55
N GLN A 71 -17.44 21.05 -10.51
CA GLN A 71 -17.98 20.40 -9.34
C GLN A 71 -17.14 19.17 -8.90
N GLN A 72 -16.26 18.68 -9.73
CA GLN A 72 -15.47 17.50 -9.42
C GLN A 72 -14.14 17.42 -10.16
N LEU A 73 -13.17 16.79 -9.52
CA LEU A 73 -11.92 16.34 -10.11
C LEU A 73 -11.85 14.82 -9.95
N SER A 74 -11.74 14.08 -11.06
CA SER A 74 -11.72 12.63 -11.01
C SER A 74 -10.54 12.03 -11.76
N TYR A 75 -10.03 10.92 -11.21
CA TYR A 75 -8.93 10.12 -11.75
C TYR A 75 -9.43 8.71 -12.00
N VAL A 76 -9.16 8.18 -13.17
CA VAL A 76 -9.37 6.76 -13.48
C VAL A 76 -8.02 6.06 -13.34
N VAL A 77 -7.97 5.06 -12.49
CA VAL A 77 -6.74 4.37 -12.09
C VAL A 77 -6.92 2.87 -12.13
N GLU A 78 -5.84 2.14 -12.32
CA GLU A 78 -5.80 0.68 -12.22
C GLU A 78 -4.91 0.25 -11.08
N ARG A 79 -5.27 -0.87 -10.47
CA ARG A 79 -4.47 -1.54 -9.46
C ARG A 79 -4.30 -3.00 -9.84
N PRO A 80 -3.07 -3.48 -10.04
CA PRO A 80 -2.80 -4.89 -10.21
C PRO A 80 -3.02 -5.62 -8.87
N VAL A 81 -3.78 -6.70 -8.92
CA VAL A 81 -4.05 -7.58 -7.78
C VAL A 81 -3.83 -9.02 -8.23
N THR A 82 -3.00 -9.75 -7.51
CA THR A 82 -2.83 -11.18 -7.75
C THR A 82 -3.89 -11.94 -6.95
N VAL A 83 -4.75 -12.65 -7.65
CA VAL A 83 -5.77 -13.52 -7.06
C VAL A 83 -5.20 -14.91 -6.95
N PRO A 84 -5.02 -15.45 -5.72
CA PRO A 84 -4.56 -16.82 -5.56
C PRO A 84 -5.59 -17.79 -6.11
N LEU A 85 -5.16 -18.76 -6.88
CA LEU A 85 -6.03 -19.86 -7.31
C LEU A 85 -6.35 -20.74 -6.11
N PRO A 86 -7.62 -21.00 -5.82
CA PRO A 86 -7.97 -22.01 -4.84
C PRO A 86 -7.48 -23.36 -5.38
N ILE A 87 -6.54 -23.98 -4.67
CA ILE A 87 -6.14 -25.34 -4.97
C ILE A 87 -7.31 -26.23 -4.60
N ALA A 88 -7.96 -26.79 -5.61
CA ALA A 88 -8.94 -27.81 -5.39
C ALA A 88 -8.23 -28.97 -4.69
N GLN A 89 -8.49 -29.15 -3.41
CA GLN A 89 -8.13 -30.39 -2.72
C GLN A 89 -9.02 -31.47 -3.35
N PHE A 90 -8.43 -32.22 -4.25
CA PHE A 90 -9.07 -33.46 -4.68
C PHE A 90 -9.25 -34.33 -3.44
N PRO A 91 -10.48 -34.72 -3.10
CA PRO A 91 -10.66 -35.72 -2.06
C PRO A 91 -9.89 -36.93 -2.51
N ALA A 92 -8.90 -37.34 -1.74
CA ALA A 92 -8.19 -38.58 -1.98
C ALA A 92 -9.22 -39.71 -1.94
N ALA A 93 -9.56 -40.22 -3.11
CA ALA A 93 -10.40 -41.38 -3.25
C ALA A 93 -9.64 -42.53 -2.55
N GLY A 94 -10.26 -43.00 -1.48
CA GLY A 94 -9.66 -43.87 -0.48
C GLY A 94 -8.85 -45.01 -1.01
N THR A 95 -7.80 -45.24 -0.34
CA THR A 95 -7.26 -46.48 0.22
C THR A 95 -5.90 -46.15 0.82
N GLY A 96 -5.84 -45.92 2.12
CA GLY A 96 -4.74 -46.33 2.97
C GLY A 96 -3.31 -45.87 2.65
N THR A 97 -3.11 -44.74 1.99
CA THR A 97 -1.77 -44.19 1.77
C THR A 97 -1.65 -42.84 2.44
N VAL A 98 -0.56 -42.66 3.18
CA VAL A 98 -0.15 -41.47 3.91
C VAL A 98 -0.34 -40.23 3.04
N PRO A 99 -0.93 -39.14 3.57
CA PRO A 99 -1.03 -37.87 2.82
C PRO A 99 0.37 -37.37 2.49
N VAL A 100 0.72 -37.37 1.22
CA VAL A 100 1.95 -36.71 0.77
C VAL A 100 1.72 -35.21 0.92
N PRO A 101 2.52 -34.49 1.69
CA PRO A 101 2.40 -33.06 1.76
C PRO A 101 2.70 -32.48 0.38
N VAL A 102 1.67 -32.03 -0.32
CA VAL A 102 1.84 -31.28 -1.56
C VAL A 102 2.39 -29.91 -1.16
N THR A 103 3.64 -29.66 -1.47
CA THR A 103 4.23 -28.34 -1.33
C THR A 103 3.49 -27.41 -2.29
N VAL A 104 2.62 -26.59 -1.73
CA VAL A 104 1.88 -25.59 -2.45
C VAL A 104 2.87 -24.52 -2.88
N SER A 105 3.22 -24.52 -4.15
CA SER A 105 4.02 -23.43 -4.70
C SER A 105 3.18 -22.13 -4.64
N PRO A 106 3.68 -21.05 -4.03
CA PRO A 106 2.95 -19.78 -3.95
C PRO A 106 2.77 -19.07 -5.30
N ALA A 107 3.16 -19.70 -6.39
CA ALA A 107 3.19 -19.14 -7.73
C ALA A 107 1.92 -19.36 -8.57
N SER A 108 0.86 -19.95 -8.00
CA SER A 108 -0.39 -20.20 -8.73
C SER A 108 -1.41 -19.10 -8.42
N GLY A 109 -1.22 -17.98 -9.01
CA GLY A 109 -2.17 -16.88 -9.01
C GLY A 109 -2.32 -16.30 -10.42
N TYR A 110 -3.41 -15.62 -10.69
CA TYR A 110 -3.55 -14.80 -11.90
C TYR A 110 -3.68 -13.33 -11.51
N ASP A 111 -3.06 -12.47 -12.32
CA ASP A 111 -3.10 -11.05 -12.09
C ASP A 111 -4.34 -10.44 -12.74
N VAL A 112 -5.05 -9.63 -11.95
CA VAL A 112 -6.24 -8.88 -12.39
C VAL A 112 -5.99 -7.40 -12.15
N ASN A 113 -6.31 -6.58 -13.13
CA ASN A 113 -6.30 -5.15 -12.97
C ASN A 113 -7.67 -4.67 -12.48
N LEU A 114 -7.72 -4.16 -11.25
CA LEU A 114 -8.92 -3.53 -10.71
C LEU A 114 -8.97 -2.08 -11.17
N GLN A 115 -9.99 -1.73 -11.94
CA GLN A 115 -10.23 -0.35 -12.32
C GLN A 115 -10.96 0.38 -11.19
N CYS A 116 -10.39 1.50 -10.76
CA CYS A 116 -10.93 2.35 -9.71
C CYS A 116 -11.10 3.78 -10.22
N LYS A 117 -12.07 4.49 -9.67
CA LYS A 117 -12.27 5.92 -9.88
C LYS A 117 -12.16 6.65 -8.55
N ILE A 118 -11.24 7.62 -8.49
CA ILE A 118 -11.08 8.53 -7.36
C ILE A 118 -11.76 9.83 -7.76
N THR A 119 -12.72 10.31 -6.96
CA THR A 119 -13.46 11.53 -7.25
C THR A 119 -13.41 12.46 -6.06
N PHE A 120 -12.87 13.65 -6.28
CA PHE A 120 -12.95 14.77 -5.35
C PHE A 120 -14.12 15.65 -5.74
N LEU A 121 -15.06 15.88 -4.85
CA LEU A 121 -16.13 16.87 -5.05
C LEU A 121 -15.58 18.25 -4.72
N LEU A 122 -15.83 19.20 -5.62
CA LEU A 122 -15.33 20.56 -5.52
C LEU A 122 -16.47 21.54 -5.23
N LYS A 123 -16.19 22.50 -4.38
CA LYS A 123 -16.99 23.71 -4.20
C LYS A 123 -16.05 24.89 -4.26
N ASP A 124 -16.34 25.83 -5.17
CA ASP A 124 -15.47 26.99 -5.40
C ASP A 124 -14.00 26.58 -5.66
N ASN A 125 -13.80 25.51 -6.44
CA ASN A 125 -12.50 24.94 -6.77
C ASN A 125 -11.74 24.30 -5.57
N ILE A 126 -12.39 24.12 -4.43
CA ILE A 126 -11.82 23.49 -3.23
C ILE A 126 -12.48 22.15 -3.00
N ALA A 127 -11.68 21.12 -2.72
CA ALA A 127 -12.19 19.78 -2.42
C ALA A 127 -12.92 19.75 -1.08
N THR A 128 -14.16 19.29 -1.11
CA THR A 128 -15.02 19.16 0.06
C THR A 128 -15.16 17.73 0.53
N SER A 129 -15.03 16.78 -0.39
CA SER A 129 -15.06 15.35 -0.08
C SER A 129 -14.30 14.55 -1.14
N VAL A 130 -13.91 13.35 -0.78
CA VAL A 130 -13.29 12.38 -1.69
C VAL A 130 -14.00 11.04 -1.59
N SER A 131 -14.18 10.39 -2.71
CA SER A 131 -14.72 9.04 -2.81
C SER A 131 -13.84 8.17 -3.68
N LEU A 132 -13.72 6.91 -3.31
CA LEU A 132 -13.01 5.88 -4.05
C LEU A 132 -14.01 4.78 -4.41
N SER A 133 -14.23 4.55 -5.69
CA SER A 133 -15.06 3.45 -6.18
C SER A 133 -14.23 2.56 -7.08
N CYS A 134 -14.18 1.26 -6.77
CA CYS A 134 -13.50 0.27 -7.57
C CYS A 134 -14.52 -0.68 -8.18
N ARG A 135 -14.39 -0.94 -9.49
CA ARG A 135 -15.11 -2.04 -10.13
C ARG A 135 -14.30 -3.31 -9.92
N THR A 136 -14.83 -4.21 -9.15
CA THR A 136 -14.49 -5.62 -9.24
C THR A 136 -15.29 -6.19 -10.40
N CYS A 137 -14.61 -6.48 -11.47
CA CYS A 137 -15.22 -7.31 -12.51
C CYS A 137 -15.35 -8.74 -12.03
#